data_15cddd6754434d63c7d34af057f9cb14
#
_entry.id   15cddd6754434d63c7d34af057f9cb14
#
_cell.length_a   1.000
_cell.length_b   1.000
_cell.length_c   1.000
_cell.angle_alpha   90.00
_cell.angle_beta   90.00
_cell.angle_gamma   90.00
#
_symmetry.space_group_name_H-M   'P 1'
#
loop_
_entity.id
_entity.type
_entity.pdbx_description
1 polymer ?
#
loop_
_entity_poly.entity_id
_entity_poly.type
_entity_poly.pdbx_seq_one_letter_code
_entity_poly.pdbx_strand_id
1 'polypeptide(L)'
;MAIPAQYQEISVEGLPALSERMQKEGHRFVQVLAVNTEAGIDVQYTFMKDGVLEVFTIKGVTPEIPIPSITDRFIAAFVFENEIHDLFGVNVRNIAIDFGGNFYVTAQPSPMTIISPAQKAAPEKAKKA
;
A
#
# COMPACT_ATOMS: atom_id res chain seq x y z
N MET A 1 -24.74 12.83 1.27
CA MET A 1 -24.00 13.67 0.34
C MET A 1 -22.62 13.10 0.11
N ALA A 2 -22.23 13.01 -1.13
CA ALA A 2 -20.93 12.41 -1.45
C ALA A 2 -19.83 13.44 -1.26
N ILE A 3 -18.69 12.97 -0.77
CA ILE A 3 -17.49 13.81 -0.68
C ILE A 3 -16.86 13.86 -2.07
N PRO A 4 -16.52 15.05 -2.59
CA PRO A 4 -15.86 15.11 -3.89
C PRO A 4 -14.52 14.42 -3.84
N ALA A 5 -14.17 13.71 -4.88
CA ALA A 5 -12.93 12.99 -4.98
C ALA A 5 -12.32 13.19 -6.35
N GLN A 6 -11.01 13.41 -6.38
CA GLN A 6 -10.25 13.54 -7.60
C GLN A 6 -9.29 12.37 -7.69
N TYR A 7 -9.18 11.76 -8.86
CA TYR A 7 -8.37 10.57 -9.06
C TYR A 7 -7.26 10.85 -10.07
N GLN A 8 -6.08 10.33 -9.78
CA GLN A 8 -4.92 10.54 -10.65
C GLN A 8 -4.01 9.33 -10.58
N GLU A 9 -3.45 8.93 -11.69
CA GLU A 9 -2.46 7.87 -11.72
C GLU A 9 -1.07 8.46 -11.54
N ILE A 10 -0.21 7.81 -10.76
CA ILE A 10 1.17 8.25 -10.56
C ILE A 10 2.10 7.07 -10.76
N SER A 11 3.39 7.37 -10.95
CA SER A 11 4.41 6.34 -11.00
C SER A 11 5.00 6.10 -9.61
N VAL A 12 5.67 4.97 -9.46
CA VAL A 12 6.39 4.68 -8.21
C VAL A 12 7.42 5.76 -7.93
N GLU A 13 8.13 6.19 -8.97
CA GLU A 13 9.17 7.20 -8.81
C GLU A 13 8.61 8.55 -8.39
N GLY A 14 7.36 8.81 -8.69
CA GLY A 14 6.73 10.07 -8.32
C GLY A 14 6.22 10.13 -6.89
N LEU A 15 6.20 8.99 -6.18
CA LEU A 15 5.60 8.93 -4.86
C LEU A 15 6.30 9.80 -3.83
N PRO A 16 7.64 9.82 -3.73
CA PRO A 16 8.27 10.69 -2.74
C PRO A 16 7.96 12.17 -2.95
N ALA A 17 7.98 12.63 -4.20
CA ALA A 17 7.66 14.03 -4.49
C ALA A 17 6.20 14.32 -4.20
N LEU A 18 5.30 13.36 -4.47
CA LEU A 18 3.90 13.53 -4.15
C LEU A 18 3.68 13.68 -2.65
N SER A 19 4.30 12.82 -1.84
CA SER A 19 4.10 12.87 -0.40
C SER A 19 4.64 14.18 0.17
N GLU A 20 5.75 14.65 -0.35
CA GLU A 20 6.29 15.94 0.06
C GLU A 20 5.33 17.08 -0.30
N ARG A 21 4.78 17.06 -1.51
CA ARG A 21 3.83 18.08 -1.93
C ARG A 21 2.58 18.07 -1.07
N MET A 22 2.05 16.87 -0.79
CA MET A 22 0.85 16.76 0.03
C MET A 22 1.09 17.32 1.44
N GLN A 23 2.27 17.04 2.01
CA GLN A 23 2.59 17.54 3.33
C GLN A 23 2.73 19.07 3.31
N LYS A 24 3.44 19.60 2.32
CA LYS A 24 3.66 21.06 2.23
C LYS A 24 2.36 21.82 2.01
N GLU A 25 1.44 21.24 1.26
CA GLU A 25 0.16 21.89 0.97
C GLU A 25 -0.87 21.71 2.07
N GLY A 26 -0.51 20.98 3.13
CA GLY A 26 -1.40 20.84 4.28
C GLY A 26 -2.47 19.77 4.12
N HIS A 27 -2.27 18.81 3.23
CA HIS A 27 -3.19 17.70 3.11
C HIS A 27 -3.09 16.78 4.30
N ARG A 28 -4.21 16.13 4.64
CA ARG A 28 -4.25 15.12 5.67
C ARG A 28 -4.23 13.76 5.01
N PHE A 29 -3.43 12.85 5.57
CA PHE A 29 -3.40 11.47 5.09
C PHE A 29 -4.66 10.75 5.54
N VAL A 30 -5.27 9.97 4.62
CA VAL A 30 -6.47 9.21 4.93
C VAL A 30 -6.18 7.72 4.97
N GLN A 31 -5.64 7.17 3.88
CA GLN A 31 -5.40 5.72 3.84
C GLN A 31 -4.51 5.35 2.65
N VAL A 32 -3.96 4.14 2.71
CA VAL A 32 -3.38 3.44 1.57
C VAL A 32 -4.17 2.16 1.39
N LEU A 33 -4.58 1.87 0.17
CA LEU A 33 -5.42 0.73 -0.12
C LEU A 33 -4.83 -0.05 -1.29
N ALA A 34 -4.83 -1.37 -1.21
CA ALA A 34 -4.39 -2.23 -2.30
C ALA A 34 -5.58 -2.95 -2.90
N VAL A 35 -5.60 -3.04 -4.24
CA VAL A 35 -6.68 -3.69 -4.97
C VAL A 35 -6.07 -4.66 -5.97
N ASN A 36 -6.49 -5.92 -5.94
CA ASN A 36 -6.03 -6.90 -6.90
C ASN A 36 -6.66 -6.65 -8.25
N THR A 37 -5.84 -6.67 -9.30
CA THR A 37 -6.31 -6.58 -10.68
C THR A 37 -5.63 -7.66 -11.50
N GLU A 38 -6.06 -7.80 -12.74
CA GLU A 38 -5.44 -8.78 -13.64
C GLU A 38 -3.99 -8.43 -13.94
N ALA A 39 -3.66 -7.15 -13.91
CA ALA A 39 -2.31 -6.70 -14.25
C ALA A 39 -1.39 -6.63 -13.03
N GLY A 40 -1.89 -6.97 -11.84
CA GLY A 40 -1.11 -6.88 -10.62
C GLY A 40 -1.93 -6.19 -9.53
N ILE A 41 -1.27 -5.47 -8.66
CA ILE A 41 -1.93 -4.81 -7.55
C ILE A 41 -1.90 -3.30 -7.77
N ASP A 42 -3.05 -2.66 -7.68
CA ASP A 42 -3.12 -1.21 -7.70
C ASP A 42 -3.02 -0.72 -6.25
N VAL A 43 -2.13 0.23 -6.01
CA VAL A 43 -1.96 0.80 -4.68
C VAL A 43 -2.46 2.23 -4.72
N GLN A 44 -3.45 2.54 -3.89
CA GLN A 44 -4.11 3.83 -3.89
C GLN A 44 -3.80 4.59 -2.62
N TYR A 45 -3.32 5.81 -2.77
CA TYR A 45 -3.00 6.71 -1.65
C TYR A 45 -4.03 7.82 -1.64
N THR A 46 -4.71 8.00 -0.50
CA THR A 46 -5.78 8.97 -0.38
C THR A 46 -5.41 10.05 0.62
N PHE A 47 -5.55 11.29 0.21
CA PHE A 47 -5.32 12.46 1.03
C PHE A 47 -6.55 13.35 1.00
N MET A 48 -6.70 14.23 1.96
CA MET A 48 -7.85 15.13 2.01
C MET A 48 -7.41 16.54 2.38
N LYS A 49 -8.00 17.51 1.72
CA LYS A 49 -7.84 18.92 2.08
C LYS A 49 -9.11 19.68 1.69
N ASP A 50 -9.57 20.51 2.60
CA ASP A 50 -10.74 21.36 2.36
C ASP A 50 -11.96 20.58 1.89
N GLY A 51 -12.16 19.38 2.44
CA GLY A 51 -13.32 18.57 2.13
C GLY A 51 -13.24 17.81 0.81
N VAL A 52 -12.09 17.82 0.13
CA VAL A 52 -11.92 17.13 -1.14
C VAL A 52 -10.91 16.00 -0.94
N LEU A 53 -11.28 14.80 -1.39
CA LEU A 53 -10.37 13.66 -1.41
C LEU A 53 -9.54 13.68 -2.69
N GLU A 54 -8.25 13.38 -2.54
CA GLU A 54 -7.38 13.21 -3.71
C GLU A 54 -6.80 11.81 -3.62
N VAL A 55 -7.06 11.01 -4.64
CA VAL A 55 -6.67 9.61 -4.69
C VAL A 55 -5.62 9.43 -5.79
N PHE A 56 -4.46 8.92 -5.41
CA PHE A 56 -3.36 8.72 -6.34
C PHE A 56 -3.09 7.22 -6.43
N THR A 57 -3.10 6.68 -7.64
CA THR A 57 -3.00 5.25 -7.86
C THR A 57 -1.71 4.88 -8.58
N ILE A 58 -0.97 3.92 -8.02
CA ILE A 58 0.14 3.27 -8.69
C ILE A 58 -0.41 1.95 -9.20
N LYS A 59 -0.40 1.76 -10.53
CA LYS A 59 -1.05 0.60 -11.12
C LYS A 59 -0.08 -0.52 -11.41
N GLY A 60 -0.57 -1.76 -11.30
CA GLY A 60 0.17 -2.93 -11.77
C GLY A 60 1.40 -3.26 -10.95
N VAL A 61 1.33 -3.07 -9.63
CA VAL A 61 2.48 -3.34 -8.76
C VAL A 61 2.63 -4.84 -8.56
N THR A 62 3.87 -5.30 -8.60
CA THR A 62 4.23 -6.69 -8.30
C THR A 62 5.24 -6.70 -7.16
N PRO A 63 5.48 -7.87 -6.54
CA PRO A 63 6.44 -7.92 -5.41
C PRO A 63 7.87 -7.53 -5.78
N GLU A 64 8.20 -7.56 -7.07
CA GLU A 64 9.54 -7.15 -7.52
C GLU A 64 9.72 -5.64 -7.55
N ILE A 65 8.64 -4.88 -7.49
CA ILE A 65 8.72 -3.43 -7.61
C ILE A 65 8.79 -2.84 -6.21
N PRO A 66 9.93 -2.25 -5.81
CA PRO A 66 10.01 -1.63 -4.49
C PRO A 66 9.25 -0.32 -4.49
N ILE A 67 8.47 -0.11 -3.46
CA ILE A 67 7.69 1.12 -3.29
C ILE A 67 8.24 1.86 -2.08
N PRO A 68 8.65 3.10 -2.23
CA PRO A 68 9.15 3.87 -1.08
C PRO A 68 8.02 4.17 -0.10
N SER A 69 8.32 4.05 1.18
CA SER A 69 7.37 4.40 2.23
C SER A 69 7.14 5.90 2.27
N ILE A 70 5.94 6.30 2.68
CA ILE A 70 5.66 7.71 2.93
C ILE A 70 5.61 8.02 4.42
N THR A 71 6.05 7.10 5.29
CA THR A 71 5.99 7.29 6.73
C THR A 71 6.93 8.37 7.23
N ASP A 72 7.92 8.77 6.44
CA ASP A 72 8.76 9.91 6.80
C ASP A 72 7.99 11.23 6.74
N ARG A 73 6.90 11.28 6.02
CA ARG A 73 6.06 12.46 5.91
C ARG A 73 4.72 12.29 6.65
N PHE A 74 4.17 11.08 6.60
CA PHE A 74 2.87 10.78 7.20
C PHE A 74 3.02 9.51 8.01
N ILE A 75 3.36 9.66 9.30
CA ILE A 75 3.65 8.50 10.13
C ILE A 75 2.46 7.55 10.25
N ALA A 76 1.25 8.08 10.19
CA ALA A 76 0.06 7.24 10.29
C ALA A 76 -0.05 6.22 9.14
N ALA A 77 0.70 6.43 8.05
CA ALA A 77 0.70 5.48 6.94
C ALA A 77 1.29 4.13 7.33
N PHE A 78 2.04 4.05 8.46
CA PHE A 78 2.74 2.82 8.80
C PHE A 78 1.78 1.63 8.93
N VAL A 79 0.59 1.86 9.47
CA VAL A 79 -0.40 0.79 9.65
C VAL A 79 -0.80 0.22 8.30
N PHE A 80 -1.13 1.12 7.37
CA PHE A 80 -1.59 0.69 6.05
C PHE A 80 -0.48 0.08 5.22
N GLU A 81 0.74 0.62 5.32
CA GLU A 81 1.86 0.10 4.54
C GLU A 81 2.25 -1.30 5.02
N ASN A 82 2.23 -1.53 6.33
CA ASN A 82 2.47 -2.87 6.84
C ASN A 82 1.35 -3.82 6.45
N GLU A 83 0.12 -3.33 6.43
CA GLU A 83 -1.01 -4.16 6.04
C GLU A 83 -0.90 -4.62 4.58
N ILE A 84 -0.61 -3.71 3.66
CA ILE A 84 -0.50 -4.11 2.25
C ILE A 84 0.72 -4.98 2.01
N HIS A 85 1.78 -4.78 2.78
CA HIS A 85 2.95 -5.65 2.71
C HIS A 85 2.59 -7.07 3.17
N ASP A 86 1.94 -7.17 4.34
CA ASP A 86 1.66 -8.48 4.92
C ASP A 86 0.55 -9.23 4.20
N LEU A 87 -0.49 -8.53 3.78
CA LEU A 87 -1.67 -9.18 3.21
C LEU A 87 -1.63 -9.31 1.70
N PHE A 88 -0.92 -8.41 1.01
CA PHE A 88 -0.89 -8.39 -0.45
C PHE A 88 0.49 -8.64 -1.03
N GLY A 89 1.54 -8.66 -0.21
CA GLY A 89 2.89 -8.87 -0.71
C GLY A 89 3.50 -7.67 -1.40
N VAL A 90 2.94 -6.48 -1.20
CA VAL A 90 3.49 -5.27 -1.79
C VAL A 90 4.82 -4.95 -1.11
N ASN A 91 5.85 -4.67 -1.90
CA ASN A 91 7.20 -4.50 -1.41
C ASN A 91 7.46 -3.04 -1.01
N VAL A 92 6.91 -2.65 0.14
CA VAL A 92 7.12 -1.29 0.64
C VAL A 92 8.43 -1.25 1.43
N ARG A 93 9.28 -0.28 1.11
CA ARG A 93 10.63 -0.20 1.68
C ARG A 93 10.76 1.03 2.57
N ASN A 94 11.56 0.88 3.62
CA ASN A 94 11.91 1.99 4.53
C ASN A 94 10.73 2.52 5.33
N ILE A 95 9.83 1.63 5.71
CA ILE A 95 8.72 2.01 6.59
C ILE A 95 9.31 2.37 7.96
N ALA A 96 8.89 3.50 8.52
CA ALA A 96 9.42 3.99 9.78
C ALA A 96 9.21 2.99 10.91
N ILE A 97 8.07 2.28 10.91
CA ILE A 97 7.81 1.20 11.85
C ILE A 97 7.52 -0.04 11.01
N ASP A 98 8.47 -0.97 10.98
CA ASP A 98 8.38 -2.12 10.11
C ASP A 98 8.34 -3.38 10.97
N PHE A 99 7.27 -4.13 10.86
CA PHE A 99 7.11 -5.36 11.63
C PHE A 99 7.69 -6.59 10.93
N GLY A 100 8.35 -6.40 9.79
CA GLY A 100 9.02 -7.49 9.11
C GLY A 100 8.10 -8.60 8.63
N GLY A 101 6.89 -8.26 8.25
CA GLY A 101 5.93 -9.25 7.80
C GLY A 101 5.12 -9.86 8.92
N ASN A 102 5.26 -9.34 10.15
CA ASN A 102 4.56 -9.89 11.31
C ASN A 102 3.43 -9.03 11.82
N PHE A 103 3.04 -8.00 11.06
CA PHE A 103 1.98 -7.11 11.47
C PHE A 103 0.65 -7.87 11.61
N TYR A 104 0.37 -8.77 10.66
CA TYR A 104 -0.74 -9.69 10.77
C TYR A 104 -0.21 -11.11 10.86
N VAL A 105 -0.65 -11.87 11.83
CA VAL A 105 -0.26 -13.27 11.97
C VAL A 105 -1.25 -14.09 11.16
N THR A 106 -0.80 -14.69 10.06
CA THR A 106 -1.68 -15.43 9.17
C THR A 106 -1.12 -16.81 8.90
N ALA A 107 -1.98 -17.70 8.44
CA ALA A 107 -1.58 -19.07 8.09
C ALA A 107 -0.83 -19.12 6.78
N GLN A 108 -0.93 -18.08 5.96
CA GLN A 108 -0.20 -18.03 4.69
C GLN A 108 0.28 -16.62 4.46
N PRO A 109 1.45 -16.46 3.84
CA PRO A 109 1.96 -15.13 3.54
C PRO A 109 1.06 -14.44 2.50
N SER A 110 0.88 -13.15 2.65
CA SER A 110 0.15 -12.31 1.68
C SER A 110 -1.21 -12.90 1.30
N PRO A 111 -2.09 -13.15 2.29
CA PRO A 111 -3.34 -13.87 2.01
C PRO A 111 -4.28 -13.15 1.08
N MET A 112 -4.11 -11.85 0.90
CA MET A 112 -4.99 -11.09 0.02
C MET A 112 -4.47 -10.99 -1.41
N THR A 113 -3.34 -11.63 -1.70
CA THR A 113 -2.78 -11.63 -3.06
C THR A 113 -3.42 -12.76 -3.85
N ILE A 114 -3.76 -12.49 -5.11
CA ILE A 114 -4.25 -13.52 -6.01
C ILE A 114 -3.03 -14.33 -6.46
N ILE A 115 -3.04 -15.63 -6.14
CA ILE A 115 -1.93 -16.51 -6.50
C ILE A 115 -2.44 -17.64 -7.36
N SER A 116 -1.53 -18.24 -8.11
CA SER A 116 -1.88 -19.34 -8.98
C SER A 116 -2.27 -20.57 -8.14
N PRO A 117 -3.03 -21.49 -8.71
CA PRO A 117 -3.37 -22.71 -7.97
C PRO A 117 -2.13 -23.47 -7.48
N ALA A 118 -1.05 -23.46 -8.25
CA ALA A 118 0.17 -24.13 -7.81
C ALA A 118 0.73 -23.48 -6.56
N GLN A 119 0.71 -22.18 -6.49
CA GLN A 119 1.18 -21.48 -5.30
C GLN A 119 0.26 -21.73 -4.11
N LYS A 120 -1.04 -21.77 -4.34
CA LYS A 120 -1.95 -22.07 -3.29
C LYS A 120 -1.77 -23.45 -2.73
N ALA A 121 -1.42 -24.40 -3.56
CA ALA A 121 -1.21 -25.76 -3.12
C ALA A 121 0.09 -25.94 -2.36
N ALA A 122 1.03 -25.04 -2.47
CA ALA A 122 2.29 -25.14 -1.76
C ALA A 122 2.04 -25.04 -0.27
N PRO A 123 2.53 -25.96 0.50
CA PRO A 123 2.30 -25.91 1.92
C PRO A 123 3.06 -24.78 2.50
N GLU A 124 2.42 -24.20 3.42
CA GLU A 124 2.96 -23.20 4.01
C GLU A 124 3.68 -23.65 5.05
N LYS A 125 4.60 -23.77 5.19
CA LYS A 125 5.27 -24.23 6.15
C LYS A 125 5.17 -23.51 7.20
N ALA A 126 4.87 -23.36 7.66
CA ALA A 126 4.74 -22.80 8.55
C ALA A 126 4.90 -21.99 9.31
N LYS A 127 4.57 -21.77 9.55
CA LYS A 127 4.61 -20.98 10.19
C LYS A 127 4.62 -21.11 11.34
N LYS A 128 4.90 -21.13 11.89
CA LYS A 128 4.94 -21.25 12.94
C LYS A 128 4.86 -20.53 13.73
N ALA A 129 4.53 -20.37 13.95
CA ALA A 129 4.40 -19.59 14.72
C ALA A 129 4.47 -19.19 15.66
#